data_2107170a203deb905edf69c4ed1048c0
#
_entry.id   2107170a203deb905edf69c4ed1048c0
#
_cell.length_a   1.000
_cell.length_b   1.000
_cell.length_c   1.000
_cell.angle_alpha   90.00
_cell.angle_beta   90.00
_cell.angle_gamma   90.00
#
_symmetry.space_group_name_H-M   'P 1'
#
loop_
_entity.id
_entity.type
_entity.pdbx_description
1 polymer ?
#
loop_
_entity_poly.entity_id
_entity_poly.type
_entity_poly.pdbx_seq_one_letter_code
_entity_poly.pdbx_strand_id
1 'polypeptide(L)'
;MKLTILGSGTSQGIPVIACECDVCKSEDPKDKRLRCSAMLEINGKKIIIDAGPDFRYQMLRAGVKDIRAILLTHGHKDHVGGLDDVRAFNWVKHGAVDIYADSRTKEIVFKDYSYAFSEYRYPGVPEMSVRVIDQTPFFIDEIEVCPIRAVSYTHLRAH
;
A
#
# COMPACT_ATOMS: atom_id res chain seq x y z
N MET A 1 -12.28 8.71 -13.61
CA MET A 1 -11.66 7.80 -12.61
C MET A 1 -11.04 6.62 -13.35
N LYS A 2 -9.79 6.26 -13.01
CA LYS A 2 -9.08 5.10 -13.55
C LYS A 2 -8.59 4.24 -12.38
N LEU A 3 -8.84 2.93 -12.44
CA LEU A 3 -8.27 1.94 -11.53
C LEU A 3 -7.15 1.18 -12.24
N THR A 4 -5.99 1.11 -11.62
CA THR A 4 -4.85 0.31 -12.09
C THR A 4 -4.49 -0.72 -11.03
N ILE A 5 -4.51 -2.00 -11.38
CA ILE A 5 -4.05 -3.08 -10.52
C ILE A 5 -2.51 -3.09 -10.55
N LEU A 6 -1.89 -2.79 -9.42
CA LEU A 6 -0.44 -2.76 -9.26
C LEU A 6 0.13 -4.13 -8.91
N GLY A 7 -0.66 -4.96 -8.26
CA GLY A 7 -0.34 -6.34 -7.96
C GLY A 7 -1.61 -7.14 -7.68
N SER A 8 -1.68 -8.36 -8.20
CA SER A 8 -2.81 -9.28 -8.07
C SER A 8 -2.41 -10.62 -7.44
N GLY A 9 -1.23 -10.71 -6.88
CA GLY A 9 -0.75 -11.86 -6.14
C GLY A 9 -1.28 -11.90 -4.71
N THR A 10 -1.10 -13.05 -4.06
CA THR A 10 -1.37 -13.24 -2.64
C THR A 10 -0.29 -12.57 -1.78
N SER A 11 -0.32 -12.82 -0.46
CA SER A 11 0.69 -12.31 0.50
C SER A 11 2.14 -12.67 0.15
N GLN A 12 2.37 -13.72 -0.64
CA GLN A 12 3.71 -14.13 -1.07
C GLN A 12 4.06 -13.69 -2.50
N GLY A 13 3.07 -13.20 -3.27
CA GLY A 13 3.23 -12.96 -4.70
C GLY A 13 3.37 -14.25 -5.50
N ILE A 14 3.62 -14.15 -6.79
CA ILE A 14 3.92 -15.26 -7.70
C ILE A 14 5.15 -14.84 -8.55
N PRO A 15 6.19 -15.65 -8.66
CA PRO A 15 6.40 -16.97 -8.05
C PRO A 15 6.60 -16.94 -6.54
N VAL A 16 6.23 -18.03 -5.88
CA VAL A 16 6.48 -18.23 -4.46
C VAL A 16 7.90 -18.79 -4.27
N ILE A 17 8.62 -18.31 -3.27
CA ILE A 17 9.99 -18.78 -2.96
C ILE A 17 9.97 -20.30 -2.75
N ALA A 18 10.90 -21.00 -3.39
CA ALA A 18 11.06 -22.45 -3.34
C ALA A 18 9.87 -23.27 -3.89
N CYS A 19 8.88 -22.64 -4.52
CA CYS A 19 7.80 -23.37 -5.19
C CYS A 19 8.22 -23.80 -6.58
N GLU A 20 8.03 -25.08 -6.88
CA GLU A 20 8.43 -25.69 -8.15
C GLU A 20 7.26 -26.05 -9.08
N CYS A 21 6.04 -25.55 -8.78
CA CYS A 21 4.89 -25.79 -9.66
C CYS A 21 5.04 -25.08 -11.00
N ASP A 22 4.27 -25.52 -11.99
CA ASP A 22 4.36 -25.01 -13.37
C ASP A 22 4.14 -23.50 -13.45
N VAL A 23 3.23 -22.94 -12.65
CA VAL A 23 2.95 -21.49 -12.60
C VAL A 23 4.14 -20.71 -12.04
N CYS A 24 4.78 -21.20 -10.98
CA CYS A 24 5.95 -20.53 -10.40
C CYS A 24 7.19 -20.62 -11.30
N LYS A 25 7.33 -21.69 -12.06
CA LYS A 25 8.39 -21.91 -13.05
C LYS A 25 8.10 -21.25 -14.41
N SER A 26 6.85 -20.86 -14.66
CA SER A 26 6.45 -20.24 -15.92
C SER A 26 7.29 -19.00 -16.24
N GLU A 27 7.65 -18.83 -17.50
CA GLU A 27 8.30 -17.63 -18.01
C GLU A 27 7.29 -16.57 -18.50
N ASP A 28 6.00 -16.92 -18.55
CA ASP A 28 4.94 -15.97 -18.94
C ASP A 28 4.87 -14.81 -17.93
N PRO A 29 5.01 -13.55 -18.38
CA PRO A 29 4.87 -12.39 -17.51
C PRO A 29 3.53 -12.30 -16.77
N LYS A 30 2.47 -12.94 -17.29
CA LYS A 30 1.15 -13.00 -16.64
C LYS A 30 1.15 -13.83 -15.36
N ASP A 31 2.10 -14.75 -15.23
CA ASP A 31 2.30 -15.56 -14.03
C ASP A 31 3.21 -14.88 -13.00
N LYS A 32 3.76 -13.71 -13.30
CA LYS A 32 4.58 -12.91 -12.38
C LYS A 32 3.70 -11.86 -11.72
N ARG A 33 3.15 -12.19 -10.55
CA ARG A 33 2.18 -11.34 -9.85
C ARG A 33 2.76 -10.80 -8.55
N LEU A 34 2.94 -9.50 -8.50
CA LEU A 34 3.30 -8.79 -7.27
C LEU A 34 2.17 -8.89 -6.25
N ARG A 35 2.49 -8.69 -4.97
CA ARG A 35 1.53 -8.65 -3.87
C ARG A 35 0.44 -7.62 -4.11
N CYS A 36 -0.73 -7.87 -3.56
CA CYS A 36 -1.94 -7.08 -3.81
C CYS A 36 -1.72 -5.60 -3.53
N SER A 37 -1.98 -4.77 -4.53
CA SER A 37 -2.06 -3.32 -4.42
C SER A 37 -2.78 -2.76 -5.64
N ALA A 38 -3.41 -1.61 -5.49
CA ALA A 38 -4.09 -0.90 -6.56
C ALA A 38 -3.83 0.60 -6.50
N MET A 39 -4.00 1.28 -7.63
CA MET A 39 -3.95 2.72 -7.74
C MET A 39 -5.24 3.26 -8.35
N LEU A 40 -5.84 4.21 -7.67
CA LEU A 40 -6.94 5.03 -8.18
C LEU A 40 -6.38 6.37 -8.68
N GLU A 41 -6.74 6.72 -9.90
CA GLU A 41 -6.47 8.04 -10.47
C GLU A 41 -7.79 8.79 -10.67
N ILE A 42 -7.96 9.88 -9.94
CA ILE A 42 -9.17 10.70 -9.93
C ILE A 42 -8.75 12.17 -10.02
N ASN A 43 -9.21 12.88 -11.04
CA ASN A 43 -8.87 14.29 -11.26
C ASN A 43 -7.35 14.58 -11.24
N GLY A 44 -6.55 13.66 -11.79
CA GLY A 44 -5.08 13.75 -11.79
C GLY A 44 -4.40 13.37 -10.48
N LYS A 45 -5.15 13.12 -9.41
CA LYS A 45 -4.63 12.69 -8.10
C LYS A 45 -4.54 11.17 -8.06
N LYS A 46 -3.43 10.65 -7.56
CA LYS A 46 -3.18 9.22 -7.42
C LYS A 46 -3.30 8.81 -5.95
N ILE A 47 -4.21 7.90 -5.68
CA ILE A 47 -4.42 7.30 -4.35
C ILE A 47 -4.03 5.83 -4.46
N ILE A 48 -3.12 5.39 -3.61
CA ILE A 48 -2.66 4.01 -3.57
C ILE A 48 -3.44 3.24 -2.51
N ILE A 49 -3.87 2.03 -2.83
CA ILE A 49 -4.46 1.09 -1.89
C ILE A 49 -3.41 0.04 -1.58
N ASP A 50 -2.96 0.02 -0.33
CA ASP A 50 -1.90 -0.81 0.23
C ASP A 50 -0.50 -0.58 -0.37
N ALA A 51 0.50 -0.58 0.51
CA ALA A 51 1.91 -0.36 0.20
C ALA A 51 2.74 -1.51 0.78
N GLY A 52 2.59 -2.70 0.22
CA GLY A 52 3.33 -3.90 0.60
C GLY A 52 4.81 -3.87 0.16
N PRO A 53 5.58 -4.96 0.38
CA PRO A 53 7.01 -5.01 0.08
C PRO A 53 7.37 -4.74 -1.39
N ASP A 54 6.41 -4.91 -2.30
CA ASP A 54 6.59 -4.67 -3.73
C ASP A 54 6.31 -3.20 -4.14
N PHE A 55 5.94 -2.32 -3.18
CA PHE A 55 5.50 -0.95 -3.44
C PHE A 55 6.48 -0.16 -4.32
N ARG A 56 7.78 -0.21 -4.00
CA ARG A 56 8.80 0.48 -4.81
C ARG A 56 8.74 0.03 -6.28
N TYR A 57 8.74 -1.27 -6.51
CA TYR A 57 8.71 -1.81 -7.88
C TYR A 57 7.40 -1.49 -8.59
N GLN A 58 6.27 -1.54 -7.87
CA GLN A 58 4.94 -1.17 -8.39
C GLN A 58 4.90 0.28 -8.85
N MET A 59 5.46 1.21 -8.06
CA MET A 59 5.54 2.64 -8.42
C MET A 59 6.43 2.87 -9.64
N LEU A 60 7.60 2.23 -9.68
CA LEU A 60 8.53 2.33 -10.81
C LEU A 60 7.89 1.79 -12.10
N ARG A 61 7.29 0.60 -12.05
CA ARG A 61 6.63 -0.04 -13.19
C ARG A 61 5.46 0.77 -13.74
N ALA A 62 4.69 1.39 -12.84
CA ALA A 62 3.56 2.24 -13.22
C ALA A 62 3.96 3.69 -13.59
N GLY A 63 5.24 4.04 -13.49
CA GLY A 63 5.74 5.38 -13.80
C GLY A 63 5.19 6.47 -12.88
N VAL A 64 4.84 6.11 -11.63
CA VAL A 64 4.27 7.04 -10.66
C VAL A 64 5.34 8.00 -10.15
N LYS A 65 5.11 9.30 -10.29
CA LYS A 65 6.04 10.35 -9.85
C LYS A 65 5.55 11.11 -8.63
N ASP A 66 4.24 11.05 -8.36
CA ASP A 66 3.62 11.68 -7.20
C ASP A 66 2.40 10.88 -6.78
N ILE A 67 2.12 10.89 -5.48
CA ILE A 67 0.92 10.28 -4.87
C ILE A 67 0.24 11.28 -3.94
N ARG A 68 -1.09 11.27 -3.94
CA ARG A 68 -1.85 12.14 -3.04
C ARG A 68 -2.00 11.53 -1.65
N ALA A 69 -2.27 10.24 -1.58
CA ALA A 69 -2.49 9.51 -0.34
C ALA A 69 -2.29 8.00 -0.51
N ILE A 70 -2.18 7.30 0.61
CA ILE A 70 -2.24 5.85 0.71
C ILE A 70 -3.41 5.48 1.62
N LEU A 71 -4.25 4.55 1.17
CA LEU A 71 -5.29 3.91 1.97
C LEU A 71 -4.79 2.52 2.35
N LEU A 72 -4.72 2.21 3.63
CA LEU A 72 -4.34 0.89 4.13
C LEU A 72 -5.59 0.10 4.47
N THR A 73 -5.73 -1.07 3.89
CA THR A 73 -6.85 -1.97 4.15
C THR A 73 -6.72 -2.64 5.52
N HIS A 74 -5.48 -3.05 5.88
CA HIS A 74 -5.16 -3.65 7.17
C HIS A 74 -3.64 -3.72 7.40
N GLY A 75 -3.22 -4.08 8.61
CA GLY A 75 -1.82 -3.98 9.07
C GLY A 75 -0.91 -5.18 8.78
N HIS A 76 -1.26 -6.13 7.91
CA HIS A 76 -0.36 -7.23 7.57
C HIS A 76 0.82 -6.74 6.74
N LYS A 77 1.97 -7.41 6.85
CA LYS A 77 3.23 -7.00 6.22
C LYS A 77 3.16 -6.92 4.69
N ASP A 78 2.38 -7.77 4.06
CA ASP A 78 2.16 -7.75 2.62
C ASP A 78 1.35 -6.53 2.14
N HIS A 79 0.73 -5.77 3.07
CA HIS A 79 0.00 -4.54 2.79
C HIS A 79 0.69 -3.26 3.29
N VAL A 80 1.58 -3.36 4.29
CA VAL A 80 2.24 -2.18 4.87
C VAL A 80 3.76 -2.21 4.77
N GLY A 81 4.38 -3.34 4.38
CA GLY A 81 5.82 -3.57 4.47
C GLY A 81 6.70 -2.71 3.56
N GLY A 82 6.12 -1.94 2.64
CA GLY A 82 6.82 -1.04 1.71
C GLY A 82 6.71 0.44 2.06
N LEU A 83 6.13 0.79 3.22
CA LEU A 83 5.92 2.20 3.60
C LEU A 83 7.22 2.98 3.79
N ASP A 84 8.37 2.34 3.99
CA ASP A 84 9.66 3.04 4.04
C ASP A 84 9.97 3.77 2.72
N ASP A 85 9.54 3.23 1.60
CA ASP A 85 9.79 3.81 0.27
C ASP A 85 8.95 5.08 -0.03
N VAL A 86 8.02 5.47 0.86
CA VAL A 86 7.29 6.74 0.71
C VAL A 86 8.20 7.95 0.80
N ARG A 87 9.39 7.82 1.39
CA ARG A 87 10.40 8.88 1.46
C ARG A 87 10.77 9.46 0.10
N ALA A 88 10.70 8.67 -0.98
CA ALA A 88 10.93 9.15 -2.32
C ALA A 88 9.90 10.23 -2.73
N PHE A 89 8.66 10.07 -2.29
CA PHE A 89 7.59 11.04 -2.54
C PHE A 89 7.67 12.26 -1.59
N ASN A 90 8.24 12.11 -0.39
CA ASN A 90 8.45 13.24 0.51
C ASN A 90 9.34 14.30 -0.14
N TRP A 91 10.38 13.88 -0.88
CA TRP A 91 11.27 14.80 -1.57
C TRP A 91 10.57 15.56 -2.71
N VAL A 92 9.70 14.87 -3.45
CA VAL A 92 8.93 15.49 -4.55
C VAL A 92 7.86 16.43 -4.00
N LYS A 93 7.17 15.99 -2.94
CA LYS A 93 6.05 16.71 -2.33
C LYS A 93 6.51 17.80 -1.35
N HIS A 94 7.77 17.77 -0.89
CA HIS A 94 8.29 18.60 0.20
C HIS A 94 7.46 18.51 1.48
N GLY A 95 7.06 17.28 1.85
CA GLY A 95 6.24 17.04 3.04
C GLY A 95 5.80 15.60 3.19
N ALA A 96 5.08 15.36 4.27
CA ALA A 96 4.60 14.04 4.63
C ALA A 96 3.57 13.48 3.62
N VAL A 97 3.59 12.16 3.43
CA VAL A 97 2.54 11.44 2.71
C VAL A 97 1.38 11.15 3.67
N ASP A 98 0.16 11.53 3.27
CA ASP A 98 -1.04 11.19 4.02
C ASP A 98 -1.36 9.69 3.89
N ILE A 99 -1.48 9.01 5.03
CA ILE A 99 -1.85 7.59 5.13
C ILE A 99 -3.15 7.49 5.92
N TYR A 100 -4.13 6.80 5.36
CA TYR A 100 -5.42 6.58 6.01
C TYR A 100 -5.53 5.11 6.40
N ALA A 101 -5.84 4.85 7.67
CA ALA A 101 -5.90 3.50 8.23
C ALA A 101 -6.87 3.45 9.41
N ASP A 102 -7.40 2.27 9.73
CA ASP A 102 -8.09 2.09 10.99
C ASP A 102 -7.14 2.20 12.20
N SER A 103 -7.68 2.30 13.41
CA SER A 103 -6.88 2.47 14.63
C SER A 103 -5.89 1.33 14.84
N ARG A 104 -6.29 0.09 14.60
CA ARG A 104 -5.43 -1.10 14.76
C ARG A 104 -4.27 -1.10 13.77
N THR A 105 -4.53 -0.77 12.52
CA THR A 105 -3.51 -0.68 11.48
C THR A 105 -2.53 0.46 11.77
N LYS A 106 -3.04 1.61 12.26
CA LYS A 106 -2.18 2.71 12.71
C LYS A 106 -1.21 2.27 13.81
N GLU A 107 -1.67 1.54 14.83
CA GLU A 107 -0.80 1.05 15.90
C GLU A 107 0.33 0.15 15.35
N ILE A 108 0.00 -0.73 14.39
CA ILE A 108 0.98 -1.58 13.71
C ILE A 108 2.01 -0.73 12.96
N VAL A 109 1.56 0.26 12.19
CA VAL A 109 2.45 1.17 11.44
C VAL A 109 3.37 1.93 12.39
N PHE A 110 2.85 2.48 13.49
CA PHE A 110 3.65 3.20 14.49
C PHE A 110 4.68 2.31 15.16
N LYS A 111 4.34 1.05 15.43
CA LYS A 111 5.27 0.07 15.99
C LYS A 111 6.36 -0.30 15.00
N ASP A 112 5.99 -0.65 13.77
CA ASP A 112 6.90 -1.15 12.75
C ASP A 112 7.86 -0.09 12.21
N TYR A 113 7.39 1.16 12.15
CA TYR A 113 8.12 2.33 11.64
C TYR A 113 8.39 3.35 12.75
N SER A 114 8.60 2.89 14.00
CA SER A 114 8.77 3.75 15.16
C SER A 114 9.86 4.82 14.98
N TYR A 115 10.92 4.52 14.23
CA TYR A 115 11.99 5.46 13.88
C TYR A 115 11.49 6.66 13.05
N ALA A 116 10.42 6.49 12.26
CA ALA A 116 9.82 7.56 11.46
C ALA A 116 8.93 8.50 12.28
N PHE A 117 8.48 8.04 13.45
CA PHE A 117 7.60 8.78 14.37
C PHE A 117 8.32 9.23 15.65
N SER A 118 9.61 8.94 15.79
CA SER A 118 10.42 9.35 16.92
C SER A 118 10.58 10.87 16.97
N GLU A 119 10.72 11.44 18.15
CA GLU A 119 11.07 12.85 18.37
C GLU A 119 12.45 13.18 17.76
N TYR A 120 13.39 12.26 17.88
CA TYR A 120 14.73 12.36 17.29
C TYR A 120 14.81 11.56 15.99
N ARG A 121 14.56 12.24 14.87
CA ARG A 121 14.63 11.64 13.53
C ARG A 121 15.90 12.06 12.79
N TYR A 122 16.62 11.10 12.21
CA TYR A 122 17.73 11.43 11.32
C TYR A 122 17.19 11.87 9.93
N PRO A 123 17.96 12.69 9.19
CA PRO A 123 17.54 13.10 7.84
C PRO A 123 17.34 11.90 6.91
N GLY A 124 16.24 11.90 6.15
CA GLY A 124 15.94 10.85 5.17
C GLY A 124 15.06 9.71 5.65
N VAL A 125 14.53 9.77 6.88
CA VAL A 125 13.44 8.88 7.30
C VAL A 125 12.16 9.20 6.50
N PRO A 126 11.26 8.22 6.30
CA PRO A 126 9.97 8.49 5.67
C PRO A 126 9.13 9.44 6.54
N GLU A 127 8.55 10.45 5.91
CA GLU A 127 7.60 11.35 6.56
C GLU A 127 6.18 10.90 6.23
N MET A 128 5.46 10.46 7.26
CA MET A 128 4.12 9.90 7.15
C MET A 128 3.16 10.61 8.10
N SER A 129 2.01 11.03 7.59
CA SER A 129 0.90 11.57 8.38
C SER A 129 -0.21 10.53 8.44
N VAL A 130 -0.30 9.76 9.53
CA VAL A 130 -1.29 8.67 9.65
C VAL A 130 -2.58 9.18 10.27
N ARG A 131 -3.64 9.21 9.47
CA ARG A 131 -4.99 9.62 9.85
C ARG A 131 -5.86 8.40 10.13
N VAL A 132 -6.50 8.39 11.28
CA VAL A 132 -7.43 7.30 11.63
C VAL A 132 -8.75 7.52 10.90
N ILE A 133 -9.21 6.45 10.26
CA ILE A 133 -10.54 6.37 9.64
C ILE A 133 -11.35 5.24 10.30
N ASP A 134 -12.64 5.37 10.24
CA ASP A 134 -13.63 4.36 10.62
C ASP A 134 -14.55 4.06 9.42
N GLN A 135 -15.79 3.69 9.66
CA GLN A 135 -16.77 3.46 8.60
C GLN A 135 -17.49 4.74 8.14
N THR A 136 -17.17 5.89 8.74
CA THR A 136 -17.74 7.17 8.35
C THR A 136 -17.11 7.67 7.05
N PRO A 137 -17.89 8.13 6.07
CA PRO A 137 -17.36 8.77 4.88
C PRO A 137 -16.46 9.96 5.24
N PHE A 138 -15.35 10.08 4.51
CA PHE A 138 -14.42 11.20 4.67
C PHE A 138 -13.92 11.69 3.31
N PHE A 139 -13.18 12.80 3.31
CA PHE A 139 -12.70 13.41 2.08
C PHE A 139 -11.16 13.39 2.00
N ILE A 140 -10.66 13.08 0.82
CA ILE A 140 -9.30 13.37 0.39
C ILE A 140 -9.40 14.47 -0.65
N ASP A 141 -9.13 15.71 -0.25
CA ASP A 141 -9.47 16.92 -1.00
C ASP A 141 -10.99 16.92 -1.35
N GLU A 142 -11.33 16.93 -2.65
CA GLU A 142 -12.72 16.84 -3.13
C GLU A 142 -13.22 15.39 -3.36
N ILE A 143 -12.39 14.39 -3.10
CA ILE A 143 -12.73 12.99 -3.34
C ILE A 143 -13.36 12.41 -2.10
N GLU A 144 -14.64 12.07 -2.18
CA GLU A 144 -15.33 11.35 -1.11
C GLU A 144 -14.91 9.89 -1.09
N VAL A 145 -14.57 9.40 0.10
CA VAL A 145 -14.18 8.00 0.35
C VAL A 145 -15.14 7.41 1.38
N CYS A 146 -15.84 6.36 1.00
CA CYS A 146 -16.76 5.63 1.87
C CYS A 146 -16.12 4.29 2.26
N PRO A 147 -15.56 4.14 3.47
CA PRO A 147 -14.98 2.90 3.92
C PRO A 147 -16.07 1.84 4.17
N ILE A 148 -15.86 0.66 3.61
CA ILE A 148 -16.76 -0.47 3.81
C ILE A 148 -15.97 -1.58 4.50
N ARG A 149 -16.49 -2.06 5.64
CA ARG A 149 -15.85 -3.17 6.34
C ARG A 149 -16.06 -4.46 5.54
N ALA A 150 -14.96 -5.00 5.03
CA ALA A 150 -14.94 -6.31 4.41
C ALA A 150 -14.46 -7.37 5.40
N VAL A 151 -15.04 -8.56 5.32
CA VAL A 151 -14.56 -9.72 6.08
C VAL A 151 -13.40 -10.35 5.31
N SER A 152 -12.19 -10.21 5.83
CA SER A 152 -11.00 -10.84 5.27
C SER A 152 -10.92 -12.30 5.74
N TYR A 153 -10.68 -13.21 4.83
CA TYR A 153 -10.19 -14.60 4.90
C TYR A 153 -10.86 -15.62 5.85
N THR A 154 -11.81 -15.27 6.68
CA THR A 154 -12.42 -16.26 7.58
C THR A 154 -13.33 -17.29 6.89
N HIS A 155 -13.69 -17.08 5.61
CA HIS A 155 -14.56 -17.99 4.85
C HIS A 155 -14.03 -18.40 3.47
N LEU A 156 -12.83 -17.99 3.10
CA LEU A 156 -12.19 -18.37 1.83
C LEU A 156 -11.02 -19.35 2.05
N ARG A 157 -11.19 -20.31 2.94
CA ARG A 157 -10.44 -21.55 2.80
C ARG A 157 -11.11 -22.34 1.68
N ALA A 158 -10.67 -22.11 0.46
CA ALA A 158 -10.85 -23.11 -0.58
C ALA A 158 -10.07 -24.34 -0.13
N HIS A 159 -10.79 -25.41 0.08
CA HIS A 159 -10.24 -26.75 0.24
C HIS A 159 -9.65 -27.20 -1.09
#